data_6dd02b44e3152e34f90ddb1bc26a3c56
#
_entry.id   6dd02b44e3152e34f90ddb1bc26a3c56
#
_cell.length_a   1.000
_cell.length_b   1.000
_cell.length_c   1.000
_cell.angle_alpha   90.00
_cell.angle_beta   90.00
_cell.angle_gamma   90.00
#
_symmetry.space_group_name_H-M   'P 1'
#
loop_
_entity.id
_entity.type
_entity.pdbx_description
1 polymer ?
#
loop_
_entity_poly.entity_id
_entity_poly.type
_entity_poly.pdbx_seq_one_letter_code
_entity_poly.pdbx_strand_id
1 'polypeptide(L)'
;MNDTAPVIIVGAGIAGLTCANYLQGFGIPCTLLEADDRPGGRARTDLVEGFRLDRGFQIFLTAYPEAKRLLDYEALHLKTFRQGAIIRQNGRFARLPNPIREPLSAPEALLSPVGTLVDKLKVVQLTGQLAPLDDDEIFRGPATSTLTYLSGFGWSMKMIRNFFQPFLGGIFLEKELITSSHFFRFVFQKFYQGDAALPAEGIEAIARQLAARLPAGTVRTGVRVQEVRGRTVRLVGGDTLTGRAVVLATDAAAAARLLGEPLQTT
;
A
#
# COMPACT_ATOMS: atom_id res chain seq x y z
N MET A 1 10.11 35.68 6.71
CA MET A 1 10.29 34.32 6.11
C MET A 1 9.75 34.41 4.71
N ASN A 2 10.50 33.90 3.73
CA ASN A 2 10.04 34.00 2.32
C ASN A 2 8.94 32.95 2.11
N ASP A 3 7.69 33.36 2.28
CA ASP A 3 6.48 32.50 2.26
C ASP A 3 6.17 31.94 0.84
N THR A 4 6.90 32.42 -0.15
CA THR A 4 6.77 32.03 -1.58
C THR A 4 7.70 30.89 -1.99
N ALA A 5 8.67 30.49 -1.13
CA ALA A 5 9.58 29.40 -1.46
C ALA A 5 8.81 28.06 -1.54
N PRO A 6 9.14 27.16 -2.49
CA PRO A 6 8.44 25.88 -2.62
C PRO A 6 8.73 24.95 -1.43
N VAL A 7 7.79 24.03 -1.17
CA VAL A 7 8.06 22.84 -0.37
C VAL A 7 8.88 21.87 -1.24
N ILE A 8 10.03 21.40 -0.71
CA ILE A 8 10.83 20.39 -1.40
C ILE A 8 10.40 19.02 -0.91
N ILE A 9 10.02 18.14 -1.83
CA ILE A 9 9.64 16.76 -1.53
C ILE A 9 10.72 15.85 -2.11
N VAL A 10 11.30 14.98 -1.28
CA VAL A 10 12.34 14.03 -1.69
C VAL A 10 11.73 12.66 -1.87
N GLY A 11 11.73 12.18 -3.12
CA GLY A 11 11.10 10.94 -3.57
C GLY A 11 9.75 11.16 -4.24
N ALA A 12 9.65 10.77 -5.53
CA ALA A 12 8.42 10.81 -6.31
C ALA A 12 7.72 9.43 -6.39
N GLY A 13 7.74 8.68 -5.28
CA GLY A 13 6.86 7.54 -5.07
C GLY A 13 5.41 7.99 -4.81
N ILE A 14 4.50 7.02 -4.58
CA ILE A 14 3.08 7.32 -4.34
C ILE A 14 2.90 8.35 -3.20
N ALA A 15 3.66 8.22 -2.10
CA ALA A 15 3.57 9.15 -0.96
C ALA A 15 3.96 10.58 -1.35
N GLY A 16 5.09 10.77 -2.05
CA GLY A 16 5.54 12.09 -2.49
C GLY A 16 4.61 12.74 -3.51
N LEU A 17 4.13 11.95 -4.48
CA LEU A 17 3.16 12.40 -5.47
C LEU A 17 1.82 12.79 -4.82
N THR A 18 1.36 12.02 -3.84
CA THR A 18 0.16 12.35 -3.06
C THR A 18 0.34 13.65 -2.30
N CYS A 19 1.46 13.81 -1.59
CA CYS A 19 1.81 15.05 -0.88
C CYS A 19 1.78 16.25 -1.82
N ALA A 20 2.40 16.13 -3.01
CA ALA A 20 2.43 17.21 -3.99
C ALA A 20 1.03 17.58 -4.49
N ASN A 21 0.17 16.60 -4.76
CA ASN A 21 -1.21 16.84 -5.19
C ASN A 21 -2.01 17.60 -4.11
N TYR A 22 -1.83 17.26 -2.84
CA TYR A 22 -2.45 18.02 -1.73
C TYR A 22 -1.93 19.44 -1.64
N LEU A 23 -0.61 19.63 -1.67
CA LEU A 23 -0.01 20.97 -1.64
C LEU A 23 -0.51 21.83 -2.80
N GLN A 24 -0.58 21.25 -4.00
CA GLN A 24 -1.15 21.91 -5.18
C GLN A 24 -2.61 22.32 -4.96
N GLY A 25 -3.43 21.44 -4.37
CA GLY A 25 -4.83 21.75 -4.05
C GLY A 25 -4.98 22.89 -3.06
N PHE A 26 -3.99 23.14 -2.21
CA PHE A 26 -3.92 24.28 -1.28
C PHE A 26 -3.19 25.50 -1.87
N GLY A 27 -2.82 25.49 -3.14
CA GLY A 27 -2.07 26.59 -3.79
C GLY A 27 -0.64 26.74 -3.27
N ILE A 28 -0.08 25.71 -2.62
CA ILE A 28 1.28 25.71 -2.06
C ILE A 28 2.26 25.20 -3.12
N PRO A 29 3.21 26.02 -3.59
CA PRO A 29 4.18 25.58 -4.58
C PRO A 29 5.09 24.48 -3.98
N CYS A 30 5.37 23.45 -4.77
CA CYS A 30 6.27 22.38 -4.39
C CYS A 30 7.16 21.93 -5.55
N THR A 31 8.26 21.27 -5.19
CA THR A 31 9.18 20.62 -6.15
C THR A 31 9.47 19.22 -5.62
N LEU A 32 9.24 18.19 -6.45
CA LEU A 32 9.60 16.81 -6.15
C LEU A 32 10.94 16.49 -6.81
N LEU A 33 11.83 15.90 -6.01
CA LEU A 33 13.14 15.43 -6.46
C LEU A 33 13.13 13.89 -6.46
N GLU A 34 13.33 13.31 -7.64
CA GLU A 34 13.36 11.86 -7.84
C GLU A 34 14.74 11.45 -8.38
N ALA A 35 15.33 10.46 -7.76
CA ALA A 35 16.65 9.97 -8.14
C ALA A 35 16.65 9.15 -9.43
N ASP A 36 15.54 8.48 -9.70
CA ASP A 36 15.35 7.63 -10.87
C ASP A 36 14.90 8.45 -12.10
N ASP A 37 14.80 7.77 -13.24
CA ASP A 37 14.42 8.35 -14.54
C ASP A 37 12.94 8.72 -14.66
N ARG A 38 12.09 8.16 -13.78
CA ARG A 38 10.64 8.37 -13.79
C ARG A 38 10.03 8.24 -12.39
N PRO A 39 8.86 8.87 -12.14
CA PRO A 39 8.16 8.75 -10.86
C PRO A 39 7.54 7.35 -10.70
N GLY A 40 7.18 7.00 -9.44
CA GLY A 40 6.49 5.77 -9.09
C GLY A 40 7.14 5.01 -7.93
N GLY A 41 8.45 5.15 -7.76
CA GLY A 41 9.16 4.44 -6.70
C GLY A 41 9.00 2.92 -6.83
N ARG A 42 8.40 2.27 -5.83
CA ARG A 42 8.12 0.83 -5.84
C ARG A 42 6.92 0.43 -6.70
N ALA A 43 6.00 1.36 -6.99
CA ALA A 43 4.88 1.11 -7.89
C ALA A 43 5.33 1.32 -9.34
N ARG A 44 6.03 0.31 -9.88
CA ARG A 44 6.59 0.30 -11.23
C ARG A 44 6.15 -0.90 -12.04
N THR A 45 5.99 -0.65 -13.35
CA THR A 45 5.65 -1.67 -14.34
C THR A 45 6.69 -1.63 -15.45
N ASP A 46 7.33 -2.76 -15.73
CA ASP A 46 8.23 -2.91 -16.85
C ASP A 46 7.48 -3.56 -18.02
N LEU A 47 7.74 -3.08 -19.24
CA LEU A 47 7.22 -3.67 -20.45
C LEU A 47 8.32 -4.57 -21.06
N VAL A 48 8.11 -5.87 -21.06
CA VAL A 48 9.06 -6.86 -21.58
C VAL A 48 8.35 -7.75 -22.59
N GLU A 49 8.79 -7.73 -23.84
CA GLU A 49 8.21 -8.54 -24.92
C GLU A 49 6.68 -8.42 -25.05
N GLY A 50 6.14 -7.22 -24.76
CA GLY A 50 4.69 -6.96 -24.80
C GLY A 50 3.94 -7.30 -23.52
N PHE A 51 4.60 -7.92 -22.53
CA PHE A 51 4.03 -8.21 -21.21
C PHE A 51 4.30 -7.05 -20.24
N ARG A 52 3.30 -6.73 -19.43
CA ARG A 52 3.43 -5.78 -18.30
C ARG A 52 3.81 -6.55 -17.05
N LEU A 53 4.98 -6.26 -16.53
CA LEU A 53 5.55 -6.90 -15.36
C LEU A 53 5.64 -5.88 -14.23
N ASP A 54 4.73 -5.97 -13.27
CA ASP A 54 4.80 -5.15 -12.06
C ASP A 54 5.95 -5.61 -11.17
N ARG A 55 6.75 -4.66 -10.66
CA ARG A 55 7.87 -4.97 -9.78
C ARG A 55 7.35 -5.40 -8.40
N GLY A 56 7.47 -6.70 -8.12
CA GLY A 56 6.93 -7.35 -6.93
C GLY A 56 5.43 -7.64 -7.02
N PHE A 57 4.92 -8.29 -5.97
CA PHE A 57 3.49 -8.57 -5.86
C PHE A 57 2.75 -7.29 -5.47
N GLN A 58 1.85 -6.86 -6.33
CA GLN A 58 1.09 -5.64 -6.14
C GLN A 58 -0.39 -5.92 -6.38
N ILE A 59 -1.22 -5.51 -5.43
CA ILE A 59 -2.68 -5.49 -5.58
C ILE A 59 -3.17 -4.12 -5.12
N PHE A 60 -4.02 -3.51 -5.92
CA PHE A 60 -4.70 -2.29 -5.57
C PHE A 60 -6.07 -2.62 -4.97
N LEU A 61 -6.34 -2.14 -3.75
CA LEU A 61 -7.65 -2.27 -3.11
C LEU A 61 -8.48 -1.01 -3.37
N THR A 62 -9.60 -1.16 -4.08
CA THR A 62 -10.43 -0.02 -4.47
C THR A 62 -11.10 0.69 -3.29
N ALA A 63 -11.09 0.08 -2.09
CA ALA A 63 -11.64 0.65 -0.87
C ALA A 63 -10.70 1.60 -0.13
N TYR A 64 -9.45 1.78 -0.55
CA TYR A 64 -8.56 2.74 0.10
C TYR A 64 -9.11 4.16 0.00
N PRO A 65 -9.37 4.85 1.14
CA PRO A 65 -10.03 6.16 1.14
C PRO A 65 -9.27 7.21 0.32
N GLU A 66 -7.95 7.30 0.52
CA GLU A 66 -7.12 8.26 -0.21
C GLU A 66 -7.05 7.97 -1.70
N ALA A 67 -7.10 6.70 -2.09
CA ALA A 67 -7.17 6.33 -3.49
C ALA A 67 -8.48 6.78 -4.14
N LYS A 68 -9.63 6.61 -3.46
CA LYS A 68 -10.93 7.12 -3.94
C LYS A 68 -10.96 8.62 -4.08
N ARG A 69 -10.24 9.34 -3.21
CA ARG A 69 -10.19 10.81 -3.21
C ARG A 69 -9.30 11.36 -4.33
N LEU A 70 -8.19 10.68 -4.60
CA LEU A 70 -7.14 11.19 -5.48
C LEU A 70 -7.11 10.56 -6.87
N LEU A 71 -7.68 9.37 -7.06
CA LEU A 71 -7.55 8.65 -8.32
C LEU A 71 -8.84 8.64 -9.12
N ASP A 72 -8.69 8.74 -10.41
CA ASP A 72 -9.76 8.47 -11.38
C ASP A 72 -9.70 6.99 -11.77
N TYR A 73 -10.61 6.19 -11.20
CA TYR A 73 -10.65 4.75 -11.42
C TYR A 73 -11.10 4.38 -12.84
N GLU A 74 -11.91 5.22 -13.47
CA GLU A 74 -12.36 5.01 -14.84
C GLU A 74 -11.17 5.15 -15.81
N ALA A 75 -10.40 6.22 -15.66
CA ALA A 75 -9.19 6.45 -16.47
C ALA A 75 -8.10 5.39 -16.22
N LEU A 76 -8.07 4.74 -15.07
CA LEU A 76 -7.16 3.63 -14.78
C LEU A 76 -7.60 2.30 -15.41
N HIS A 77 -8.83 2.20 -15.91
CA HIS A 77 -9.40 0.98 -16.50
C HIS A 77 -9.15 -0.26 -15.63
N LEU A 78 -9.50 -0.17 -14.33
CA LEU A 78 -9.21 -1.20 -13.34
C LEU A 78 -9.74 -2.57 -13.76
N LYS A 79 -8.89 -3.59 -13.70
CA LYS A 79 -9.22 -5.01 -13.89
C LYS A 79 -9.33 -5.67 -12.54
N THR A 80 -10.54 -6.05 -12.15
CA THR A 80 -10.83 -6.67 -10.86
C THR A 80 -10.53 -8.16 -10.86
N PHE A 81 -10.02 -8.66 -9.75
CA PHE A 81 -9.87 -10.09 -9.53
C PHE A 81 -11.16 -10.69 -8.99
N ARG A 82 -11.41 -11.94 -9.35
CA ARG A 82 -12.48 -12.71 -8.72
C ARG A 82 -12.18 -12.89 -7.24
N GLN A 83 -13.18 -12.65 -6.39
CA GLN A 83 -13.01 -12.67 -4.94
C GLN A 83 -12.86 -14.10 -4.41
N GLY A 84 -11.94 -14.26 -3.45
CA GLY A 84 -11.59 -15.54 -2.88
C GLY A 84 -10.11 -15.86 -3.03
N ALA A 85 -9.74 -17.10 -2.74
CA ALA A 85 -8.36 -17.55 -2.84
C ALA A 85 -8.28 -18.98 -3.41
N ILE A 86 -7.22 -19.25 -4.14
CA ILE A 86 -6.82 -20.61 -4.51
C ILE A 86 -5.59 -20.97 -3.67
N ILE A 87 -5.71 -22.00 -2.84
CA ILE A 87 -4.72 -22.37 -1.85
C ILE A 87 -4.18 -23.76 -2.20
N ARG A 88 -2.87 -23.89 -2.32
CA ARG A 88 -2.20 -25.17 -2.52
C ARG A 88 -1.99 -25.87 -1.19
N GLN A 89 -2.62 -27.02 -0.99
CA GLN A 89 -2.46 -27.88 0.19
C GLN A 89 -2.16 -29.31 -0.22
N ASN A 90 -1.13 -29.92 0.33
CA ASN A 90 -0.77 -31.33 0.06
C ASN A 90 -0.72 -31.68 -1.43
N GLY A 91 -0.15 -30.79 -2.25
CA GLY A 91 -0.05 -30.97 -3.70
C GLY A 91 -1.33 -30.74 -4.51
N ARG A 92 -2.46 -30.42 -3.86
CA ARG A 92 -3.75 -30.13 -4.51
C ARG A 92 -4.13 -28.66 -4.32
N PHE A 93 -4.90 -28.14 -5.26
CA PHE A 93 -5.48 -26.81 -5.15
C PHE A 93 -6.86 -26.89 -4.51
N ALA A 94 -7.07 -26.07 -3.47
CA ALA A 94 -8.35 -25.87 -2.82
C ALA A 94 -8.81 -24.45 -3.07
N ARG A 95 -10.04 -24.25 -3.49
CA ARG A 95 -10.66 -22.95 -3.63
C ARG A 95 -11.32 -22.56 -2.31
N LEU A 96 -11.15 -21.30 -1.90
CA LEU A 96 -11.87 -20.65 -0.82
C LEU A 96 -12.55 -19.42 -1.40
N PRO A 97 -13.78 -19.54 -1.90
CA PRO A 97 -14.52 -18.40 -2.43
C PRO A 97 -15.02 -17.49 -1.32
N ASN A 98 -15.40 -16.26 -1.67
CA ASN A 98 -16.02 -15.32 -0.76
C ASN A 98 -17.57 -15.39 -0.88
N PRO A 99 -18.28 -16.10 0.00
CA PRO A 99 -19.75 -16.28 -0.11
C PRO A 99 -20.53 -14.98 0.14
N ILE A 100 -19.93 -13.97 0.73
CA ILE A 100 -20.59 -12.67 0.94
C ILE A 100 -20.73 -11.93 -0.40
N ARG A 101 -19.75 -12.06 -1.28
CA ARG A 101 -19.74 -11.46 -2.62
C ARG A 101 -20.31 -12.37 -3.69
N GLU A 102 -20.16 -13.69 -3.53
CA GLU A 102 -20.69 -14.71 -4.42
C GLU A 102 -21.59 -15.66 -3.61
N PRO A 103 -22.86 -15.32 -3.30
CA PRO A 103 -23.72 -16.14 -2.44
C PRO A 103 -23.89 -17.58 -2.89
N LEU A 104 -23.92 -17.82 -4.21
CA LEU A 104 -24.00 -19.17 -4.79
C LEU A 104 -22.76 -20.04 -4.50
N SER A 105 -21.66 -19.44 -4.09
CA SER A 105 -20.44 -20.16 -3.71
C SER A 105 -20.43 -20.62 -2.24
N ALA A 106 -21.46 -20.32 -1.46
CA ALA A 106 -21.53 -20.66 -0.04
C ALA A 106 -21.35 -22.16 0.25
N PRO A 107 -21.96 -23.11 -0.51
CA PRO A 107 -21.71 -24.53 -0.30
C PRO A 107 -20.23 -24.91 -0.53
N GLU A 108 -19.61 -24.37 -1.58
CA GLU A 108 -18.19 -24.60 -1.88
C GLU A 108 -17.29 -24.04 -0.77
N ALA A 109 -17.60 -22.83 -0.28
CA ALA A 109 -16.87 -22.21 0.84
C ALA A 109 -16.96 -23.09 2.10
N LEU A 110 -18.14 -23.60 2.42
CA LEU A 110 -18.36 -24.47 3.58
C LEU A 110 -17.63 -25.81 3.48
N LEU A 111 -17.59 -26.41 2.29
CA LEU A 111 -16.92 -27.69 2.04
C LEU A 111 -15.41 -27.55 1.81
N SER A 112 -14.91 -26.35 1.62
CA SER A 112 -13.48 -26.11 1.39
C SER A 112 -12.65 -26.71 2.55
N PRO A 113 -11.55 -27.44 2.26
CA PRO A 113 -10.67 -28.01 3.29
C PRO A 113 -9.83 -26.98 4.02
N VAL A 114 -9.90 -25.72 3.61
CA VAL A 114 -9.18 -24.59 4.23
C VAL A 114 -9.87 -24.19 5.54
N GLY A 115 -9.18 -24.37 6.66
CA GLY A 115 -9.73 -24.09 7.98
C GLY A 115 -10.81 -25.11 8.43
N THR A 116 -11.54 -24.73 9.47
CA THR A 116 -12.67 -25.46 10.04
C THR A 116 -13.99 -24.71 9.75
N LEU A 117 -15.14 -25.32 10.06
CA LEU A 117 -16.42 -24.62 10.00
C LEU A 117 -16.47 -23.42 10.96
N VAL A 118 -15.88 -23.57 12.14
CA VAL A 118 -15.77 -22.48 13.11
C VAL A 118 -14.96 -21.31 12.56
N ASP A 119 -13.86 -21.60 11.84
CA ASP A 119 -13.08 -20.54 11.18
C ASP A 119 -13.91 -19.76 10.17
N LYS A 120 -14.75 -20.44 9.42
CA LYS A 120 -15.62 -19.80 8.41
C LYS A 120 -16.66 -18.87 9.05
N LEU A 121 -17.22 -19.26 10.21
CA LEU A 121 -18.08 -18.39 10.98
C LEU A 121 -17.33 -17.20 11.56
N LYS A 122 -16.07 -17.37 11.93
CA LYS A 122 -15.22 -16.26 12.39
C LYS A 122 -14.89 -15.23 11.30
N VAL A 123 -14.84 -15.62 10.03
CA VAL A 123 -14.76 -14.64 8.93
C VAL A 123 -15.95 -13.69 8.98
N VAL A 124 -17.17 -14.23 9.12
CA VAL A 124 -18.39 -13.42 9.21
C VAL A 124 -18.39 -12.54 10.46
N GLN A 125 -18.01 -13.12 11.61
CA GLN A 125 -17.88 -12.38 12.86
C GLN A 125 -16.91 -11.23 12.76
N LEU A 126 -15.68 -11.47 12.26
CA LEU A 126 -14.66 -10.44 12.11
C LEU A 126 -15.11 -9.35 11.13
N THR A 127 -15.69 -9.76 10.00
CA THR A 127 -16.26 -8.82 9.04
C THR A 127 -17.29 -7.91 9.68
N GLY A 128 -18.26 -8.48 10.44
CA GLY A 128 -19.28 -7.72 11.15
C GLY A 128 -18.72 -6.75 12.20
N GLN A 129 -17.63 -7.12 12.87
CA GLN A 129 -16.95 -6.26 13.84
C GLN A 129 -16.18 -5.11 13.18
N LEU A 130 -15.57 -5.33 12.02
CA LEU A 130 -14.75 -4.33 11.36
C LEU A 130 -15.54 -3.44 10.39
N ALA A 131 -16.63 -3.93 9.83
CA ALA A 131 -17.41 -3.20 8.83
C ALA A 131 -17.88 -1.80 9.27
N PRO A 132 -18.36 -1.58 10.52
CA PRO A 132 -18.83 -0.28 10.96
C PRO A 132 -17.71 0.69 11.38
N LEU A 133 -16.48 0.19 11.59
CA LEU A 133 -15.37 1.01 12.09
C LEU A 133 -14.82 1.93 11.00
N ASP A 134 -14.50 3.16 11.37
CA ASP A 134 -13.67 4.03 10.54
C ASP A 134 -12.18 3.68 10.70
N ASP A 135 -11.34 4.27 9.84
CA ASP A 135 -9.92 3.97 9.82
C ASP A 135 -9.24 4.40 11.15
N ASP A 136 -9.63 5.53 11.71
CA ASP A 136 -9.07 6.01 12.99
C ASP A 136 -9.45 5.07 14.14
N GLU A 137 -10.67 4.53 14.14
CA GLU A 137 -11.10 3.53 15.14
C GLU A 137 -10.32 2.22 15.03
N ILE A 138 -9.96 1.80 13.82
CA ILE A 138 -9.13 0.62 13.61
C ILE A 138 -7.73 0.80 14.21
N PHE A 139 -7.17 2.01 14.10
CA PHE A 139 -5.82 2.31 14.61
C PHE A 139 -5.78 2.77 16.06
N ARG A 140 -6.92 2.89 16.74
CA ARG A 140 -6.97 3.23 18.18
C ARG A 140 -6.64 2.04 19.09
N GLY A 141 -6.09 2.37 20.26
CA GLY A 141 -5.81 1.43 21.33
C GLY A 141 -4.48 0.69 21.16
N PRO A 142 -4.21 -0.28 22.05
CA PRO A 142 -2.98 -1.04 22.00
C PRO A 142 -2.94 -1.98 20.81
N ALA A 143 -1.84 -1.96 20.08
CA ALA A 143 -1.58 -2.93 19.02
C ALA A 143 -0.89 -4.17 19.58
N THR A 144 -1.22 -5.33 19.02
CA THR A 144 -0.49 -6.59 19.21
C THR A 144 0.07 -7.05 17.87
N SER A 145 0.84 -8.15 17.86
CA SER A 145 1.15 -8.78 16.59
C SER A 145 -0.10 -9.37 15.93
N THR A 146 -0.12 -9.42 14.61
CA THR A 146 -1.19 -10.08 13.85
C THR A 146 -1.40 -11.53 14.32
N LEU A 147 -0.30 -12.27 14.59
CA LEU A 147 -0.39 -13.64 15.08
C LEU A 147 -1.10 -13.71 16.45
N THR A 148 -0.73 -12.82 17.39
CA THR A 148 -1.37 -12.75 18.71
C THR A 148 -2.85 -12.42 18.58
N TYR A 149 -3.20 -11.47 17.71
CA TYR A 149 -4.60 -11.10 17.45
C TYR A 149 -5.40 -12.27 16.87
N LEU A 150 -4.88 -12.95 15.85
CA LEU A 150 -5.55 -14.10 15.22
C LEU A 150 -5.75 -15.23 16.23
N SER A 151 -4.73 -15.54 17.02
CA SER A 151 -4.80 -16.59 18.06
C SER A 151 -5.82 -16.22 19.15
N GLY A 152 -5.79 -14.98 19.63
CA GLY A 152 -6.73 -14.47 20.64
C GLY A 152 -8.18 -14.40 20.14
N PHE A 153 -8.39 -14.15 18.85
CA PHE A 153 -9.70 -14.23 18.20
C PHE A 153 -10.19 -15.68 18.12
N GLY A 154 -9.30 -16.64 18.33
CA GLY A 154 -9.57 -18.10 18.40
C GLY A 154 -9.60 -18.77 17.04
N TRP A 155 -8.90 -18.25 16.04
CA TRP A 155 -8.69 -18.96 14.79
C TRP A 155 -7.95 -20.26 15.00
N SER A 156 -8.34 -21.32 14.27
CA SER A 156 -7.59 -22.58 14.33
C SER A 156 -6.18 -22.42 13.79
N MET A 157 -5.22 -23.14 14.34
CA MET A 157 -3.85 -23.18 13.81
C MET A 157 -3.82 -23.64 12.34
N LYS A 158 -4.80 -24.47 11.94
CA LYS A 158 -4.96 -24.90 10.55
C LYS A 158 -5.26 -23.70 9.65
N MET A 159 -6.17 -22.82 10.04
CA MET A 159 -6.51 -21.60 9.27
C MET A 159 -5.34 -20.62 9.28
N ILE A 160 -4.70 -20.41 10.42
CA ILE A 160 -3.55 -19.52 10.54
C ILE A 160 -2.42 -19.95 9.60
N ARG A 161 -1.99 -21.22 9.66
CA ARG A 161 -0.86 -21.73 8.88
C ARG A 161 -1.16 -21.89 7.40
N ASN A 162 -2.37 -22.29 7.05
CA ASN A 162 -2.71 -22.65 5.68
C ASN A 162 -3.27 -21.47 4.87
N PHE A 163 -3.80 -20.44 5.52
CA PHE A 163 -4.37 -19.29 4.86
C PHE A 163 -3.71 -17.97 5.30
N PHE A 164 -3.87 -17.59 6.58
CA PHE A 164 -3.42 -16.25 6.98
C PHE A 164 -1.91 -16.06 6.83
N GLN A 165 -1.11 -17.01 7.25
CA GLN A 165 0.34 -16.90 7.21
C GLN A 165 0.90 -16.78 5.78
N PRO A 166 0.55 -17.62 4.80
CA PRO A 166 1.02 -17.42 3.44
C PRO A 166 0.42 -16.19 2.76
N PHE A 167 -0.84 -15.87 3.02
CA PHE A 167 -1.52 -14.73 2.41
C PHE A 167 -0.99 -13.39 2.95
N LEU A 168 -1.01 -13.23 4.27
CA LEU A 168 -0.53 -12.02 4.91
C LEU A 168 0.99 -11.89 4.84
N GLY A 169 1.71 -13.01 4.85
CA GLY A 169 3.16 -13.02 4.67
C GLY A 169 3.58 -12.45 3.31
N GLY A 170 2.78 -12.67 2.27
CA GLY A 170 2.97 -12.03 0.97
C GLY A 170 2.66 -10.53 0.98
N ILE A 171 1.69 -10.08 1.78
CA ILE A 171 1.31 -8.66 1.91
C ILE A 171 2.29 -7.91 2.79
N PHE A 172 2.66 -8.49 3.93
CA PHE A 172 3.53 -7.87 4.94
C PHE A 172 5.01 -8.07 4.68
N LEU A 173 5.36 -8.95 3.72
CA LEU A 173 6.73 -9.36 3.37
C LEU A 173 7.48 -9.96 4.58
N GLU A 174 6.75 -10.70 5.44
CA GLU A 174 7.29 -11.38 6.63
C GLU A 174 6.51 -12.66 6.92
N LYS A 175 7.12 -13.64 7.59
CA LYS A 175 6.54 -14.97 7.80
C LYS A 175 5.91 -15.15 9.18
N GLU A 176 6.36 -14.39 10.14
CA GLU A 176 6.06 -14.59 11.57
C GLU A 176 4.75 -13.93 12.00
N LEU A 177 4.13 -13.11 11.13
CA LEU A 177 2.94 -12.29 11.41
C LEU A 177 3.13 -11.38 12.64
N ILE A 178 4.32 -10.76 12.74
CA ILE A 178 4.63 -9.76 13.77
C ILE A 178 4.10 -8.38 13.44
N THR A 179 3.79 -8.11 12.17
CA THR A 179 3.14 -6.86 11.75
C THR A 179 1.91 -6.57 12.61
N SER A 180 1.70 -5.29 12.92
CA SER A 180 0.63 -4.80 13.78
C SER A 180 -0.75 -5.35 13.41
N SER A 181 -1.50 -5.78 14.43
CA SER A 181 -2.90 -6.20 14.29
C SER A 181 -3.81 -5.08 13.76
N HIS A 182 -3.46 -3.81 13.98
CA HIS A 182 -4.18 -2.68 13.39
C HIS A 182 -4.09 -2.71 11.87
N PHE A 183 -2.87 -2.92 11.34
CA PHE A 183 -2.68 -3.00 9.89
C PHE A 183 -3.39 -4.21 9.28
N PHE A 184 -3.37 -5.36 9.97
CA PHE A 184 -4.16 -6.53 9.58
C PHE A 184 -5.66 -6.21 9.50
N ARG A 185 -6.22 -5.60 10.55
CA ARG A 185 -7.65 -5.23 10.62
C ARG A 185 -8.02 -4.27 9.50
N PHE A 186 -7.18 -3.27 9.24
CA PHE A 186 -7.34 -2.32 8.15
C PHE A 186 -7.35 -3.01 6.78
N VAL A 187 -6.33 -3.81 6.48
CA VAL A 187 -6.23 -4.54 5.21
C VAL A 187 -7.41 -5.49 5.03
N PHE A 188 -7.77 -6.24 6.07
CA PHE A 188 -8.92 -7.16 6.05
C PHE A 188 -10.22 -6.41 5.74
N GLN A 189 -10.45 -5.27 6.39
CA GLN A 189 -11.62 -4.43 6.13
C GLN A 189 -11.64 -3.94 4.67
N LYS A 190 -10.51 -3.46 4.14
CA LYS A 190 -10.43 -2.96 2.75
C LYS A 190 -10.66 -4.06 1.71
N PHE A 191 -10.22 -5.28 1.97
CA PHE A 191 -10.54 -6.44 1.13
C PHE A 191 -12.04 -6.77 1.12
N TYR A 192 -12.72 -6.53 2.23
CA TYR A 192 -14.16 -6.74 2.33
C TYR A 192 -14.97 -5.61 1.68
N GLN A 193 -14.56 -4.35 1.88
CA GLN A 193 -15.28 -3.16 1.44
C GLN A 193 -15.11 -2.85 -0.06
N GLY A 194 -14.08 -3.37 -0.69
CA GLY A 194 -13.77 -3.10 -2.09
C GLY A 194 -13.30 -4.31 -2.87
N ASP A 195 -12.83 -4.05 -4.07
CA ASP A 195 -12.30 -5.06 -4.96
C ASP A 195 -10.77 -5.02 -4.96
N ALA A 196 -10.16 -6.20 -5.09
CA ALA A 196 -8.77 -6.31 -5.47
C ALA A 196 -8.66 -6.12 -6.98
N ALA A 197 -7.83 -5.21 -7.42
CA ALA A 197 -7.73 -4.84 -8.83
C ALA A 197 -6.30 -4.49 -9.24
N LEU A 198 -6.06 -4.40 -10.53
CA LEU A 198 -4.88 -3.79 -11.12
C LEU A 198 -5.30 -2.82 -12.22
N PRO A 199 -4.60 -1.68 -12.40
CA PRO A 199 -4.77 -0.85 -13.58
C PRO A 199 -4.44 -1.65 -14.85
N ALA A 200 -5.17 -1.41 -15.95
CA ALA A 200 -4.94 -2.10 -17.22
C ALA A 200 -3.51 -1.91 -17.76
N GLU A 201 -2.89 -0.78 -17.43
CA GLU A 201 -1.53 -0.42 -17.84
C GLU A 201 -0.46 -0.77 -16.78
N GLY A 202 -0.78 -1.62 -15.80
CA GLY A 202 0.07 -1.98 -14.67
C GLY A 202 0.02 -0.96 -13.54
N ILE A 203 0.61 -1.33 -12.38
CA ILE A 203 0.52 -0.54 -11.14
C ILE A 203 1.12 0.88 -11.27
N GLU A 204 2.10 1.05 -12.15
CA GLU A 204 2.74 2.35 -12.42
C GLU A 204 1.74 3.40 -12.96
N ALA A 205 0.62 2.98 -13.56
CA ALA A 205 -0.40 3.89 -14.05
C ALA A 205 -0.95 4.82 -12.95
N ILE A 206 -0.98 4.35 -11.70
CA ILE A 206 -1.37 5.17 -10.54
C ILE A 206 -0.40 6.33 -10.35
N ALA A 207 0.90 6.05 -10.37
CA ALA A 207 1.92 7.09 -10.22
C ALA A 207 1.90 8.09 -11.38
N ARG A 208 1.74 7.59 -12.61
CA ARG A 208 1.61 8.43 -13.81
C ARG A 208 0.40 9.35 -13.73
N GLN A 209 -0.74 8.85 -13.28
CA GLN A 209 -1.95 9.65 -13.11
C GLN A 209 -1.77 10.76 -12.07
N LEU A 210 -1.15 10.46 -10.92
CA LEU A 210 -0.85 11.46 -9.89
C LEU A 210 0.15 12.51 -10.39
N ALA A 211 1.20 12.10 -11.11
CA ALA A 211 2.19 13.01 -11.67
C ALA A 211 1.61 13.92 -12.76
N ALA A 212 0.71 13.41 -13.59
CA ALA A 212 0.08 14.16 -14.68
C ALA A 212 -0.82 15.31 -14.20
N ARG A 213 -1.26 15.29 -12.94
CA ARG A 213 -2.06 16.38 -12.33
C ARG A 213 -1.22 17.55 -11.87
N LEU A 214 0.09 17.36 -11.75
CA LEU A 214 1.00 18.39 -11.26
C LEU A 214 1.44 19.29 -12.42
N PRO A 215 1.67 20.59 -12.18
CA PRO A 215 2.22 21.50 -13.17
C PRO A 215 3.54 20.96 -13.76
N ALA A 216 3.78 21.26 -15.03
CA ALA A 216 5.04 20.89 -15.68
C ALA A 216 6.25 21.40 -14.90
N GLY A 217 7.28 20.57 -14.76
CA GLY A 217 8.49 20.90 -14.01
C GLY A 217 8.39 20.74 -12.50
N THR A 218 7.22 20.41 -11.95
CA THR A 218 7.08 20.09 -10.51
C THR A 218 7.85 18.84 -10.12
N VAL A 219 7.80 17.79 -10.95
CA VAL A 219 8.58 16.55 -10.75
C VAL A 219 9.88 16.64 -11.53
N ARG A 220 11.01 16.55 -10.83
CA ARG A 220 12.36 16.56 -11.38
C ARG A 220 12.98 15.20 -11.21
N THR A 221 13.03 14.42 -12.29
CA THR A 221 13.65 13.08 -12.32
C THR A 221 15.15 13.16 -12.61
N GLY A 222 15.90 12.09 -12.29
CA GLY A 222 17.35 12.04 -12.40
C GLY A 222 18.08 12.95 -11.38
N VAL A 223 17.36 13.46 -10.38
CA VAL A 223 17.89 14.38 -9.37
C VAL A 223 18.05 13.65 -8.03
N ARG A 224 19.26 13.20 -7.74
CA ARG A 224 19.57 12.47 -6.51
C ARG A 224 19.95 13.42 -5.38
N VAL A 225 19.22 13.32 -4.29
CA VAL A 225 19.54 14.03 -3.04
C VAL A 225 20.63 13.28 -2.29
N GLN A 226 21.62 14.00 -1.81
CA GLN A 226 22.73 13.48 -1.01
C GLN A 226 22.51 13.66 0.49
N GLU A 227 21.97 14.82 0.89
CA GLU A 227 21.83 15.19 2.30
C GLU A 227 20.67 16.19 2.47
N VAL A 228 20.04 16.14 3.63
CA VAL A 228 19.03 17.12 4.06
C VAL A 228 19.42 17.70 5.41
N ARG A 229 19.50 19.04 5.48
CA ARG A 229 19.75 19.78 6.72
C ARG A 229 18.69 20.86 6.90
N GLY A 230 17.79 20.66 7.81
CA GLY A 230 16.67 21.58 8.07
C GLY A 230 15.84 21.80 6.80
N ARG A 231 15.91 22.98 6.21
CA ARG A 231 15.17 23.33 4.98
C ARG A 231 16.00 23.32 3.70
N THR A 232 17.25 22.86 3.80
CA THR A 232 18.19 22.80 2.68
C THR A 232 18.43 21.36 2.27
N VAL A 233 18.40 21.12 0.98
CA VAL A 233 18.65 19.85 0.33
C VAL A 233 19.91 19.99 -0.52
N ARG A 234 20.91 19.13 -0.30
CA ARG A 234 22.12 19.06 -1.12
C ARG A 234 21.98 17.92 -2.13
N LEU A 235 22.23 18.21 -3.39
CA LEU A 235 22.20 17.25 -4.48
C LEU A 235 23.53 16.55 -4.68
N VAL A 236 23.53 15.36 -5.26
CA VAL A 236 24.74 14.75 -5.81
C VAL A 236 25.20 15.62 -6.99
N GLY A 237 26.37 16.19 -6.91
CA GLY A 237 26.85 17.22 -7.88
C GLY A 237 27.15 18.56 -7.21
N GLY A 238 26.71 18.73 -5.95
CA GLY A 238 27.09 19.85 -5.10
C GLY A 238 26.08 21.00 -5.02
N ASP A 239 25.11 21.03 -5.93
CA ASP A 239 24.06 22.06 -5.90
C ASP A 239 23.21 21.93 -4.62
N THR A 240 22.72 23.06 -4.16
CA THR A 240 21.82 23.14 -3.00
C THR A 240 20.51 23.82 -3.35
N LEU A 241 19.42 23.30 -2.78
CA LEU A 241 18.09 23.88 -2.89
C LEU A 241 17.58 24.18 -1.47
N THR A 242 17.00 25.36 -1.28
CA THR A 242 16.38 25.73 -0.01
C THR A 242 14.89 25.99 -0.24
N GLY A 243 14.06 25.29 0.56
CA GLY A 243 12.61 25.43 0.53
C GLY A 243 12.06 26.07 1.80
N ARG A 244 10.73 26.31 1.83
CA ARG A 244 10.01 26.67 3.05
C ARG A 244 9.94 25.49 4.03
N ALA A 245 9.91 24.27 3.53
CA ALA A 245 9.96 22.99 4.25
C ALA A 245 10.56 21.91 3.36
N VAL A 246 11.02 20.81 3.96
CA VAL A 246 11.44 19.60 3.27
C VAL A 246 10.59 18.44 3.77
N VAL A 247 10.04 17.66 2.85
CA VAL A 247 9.30 16.43 3.12
C VAL A 247 10.13 15.25 2.59
N LEU A 248 10.45 14.32 3.47
CA LEU A 248 11.09 13.05 3.08
C LEU A 248 10.00 12.01 2.79
N ALA A 249 9.81 11.68 1.51
CA ALA A 249 8.83 10.71 1.02
C ALA A 249 9.52 9.44 0.50
N THR A 250 10.71 9.14 1.00
CA THR A 250 11.48 7.93 0.74
C THR A 250 11.17 6.85 1.77
N ASP A 251 11.75 5.65 1.62
CA ASP A 251 11.74 4.67 2.71
C ASP A 251 12.55 5.15 3.93
N ALA A 252 12.29 4.54 5.09
CA ALA A 252 12.91 4.94 6.36
C ALA A 252 14.43 4.85 6.33
N ALA A 253 15.00 3.83 5.66
CA ALA A 253 16.44 3.66 5.57
C ALA A 253 17.10 4.77 4.72
N ALA A 254 16.47 5.16 3.62
CA ALA A 254 16.93 6.28 2.81
C ALA A 254 16.77 7.61 3.56
N ALA A 255 15.64 7.82 4.23
CA ALA A 255 15.41 9.03 5.04
C ALA A 255 16.47 9.19 6.13
N ALA A 256 16.77 8.14 6.89
CA ALA A 256 17.81 8.16 7.93
C ALA A 256 19.19 8.51 7.35
N ARG A 257 19.57 7.92 6.23
CA ARG A 257 20.83 8.26 5.55
C ARG A 257 20.88 9.72 5.11
N LEU A 258 19.79 10.26 4.59
CA LEU A 258 19.71 11.64 4.13
C LEU A 258 19.81 12.65 5.29
N LEU A 259 19.32 12.29 6.47
CA LEU A 259 19.40 13.08 7.70
C LEU A 259 20.74 12.90 8.43
N GLY A 260 21.54 11.91 8.07
CA GLY A 260 22.76 11.54 8.82
C GLY A 260 22.44 10.89 10.17
N GLU A 261 21.25 10.31 10.33
CA GLU A 261 20.79 9.65 11.54
C GLU A 261 20.89 8.13 11.44
N PRO A 262 21.32 7.42 12.50
CA PRO A 262 21.24 5.97 12.49
C PRO A 262 19.78 5.50 12.53
N LEU A 263 19.43 4.44 11.77
CA LEU A 263 18.16 3.75 11.94
C LEU A 263 18.11 3.15 13.37
N GLN A 264 17.21 3.66 14.19
CA GLN A 264 16.86 2.97 15.44
C GLN A 264 15.93 1.80 15.06
N THR A 265 16.49 0.59 15.03
CA THR A 265 15.70 -0.64 14.96
C THR A 265 15.14 -0.90 16.35
N THR A 266 13.87 -0.63 16.56
CA THR A 266 13.10 -1.09 17.72
C THR A 266 12.60 -2.52 17.49
#